data_917f50cb9f12b4c7896fd9b52c063697
#
_entry.id   917f50cb9f12b4c7896fd9b52c063697
#
_cell.length_a   1.000
_cell.length_b   1.000
_cell.length_c   1.000
_cell.angle_alpha   90.00
_cell.angle_beta   90.00
_cell.angle_gamma   90.00
#
_symmetry.space_group_name_H-M   'P 1'
#
loop_
_entity.id
_entity.type
_entity.pdbx_description
1 polymer ?
#
loop_
_entity_poly.entity_id
_entity_poly.type
_entity_poly.pdbx_seq_one_letter_code
_entity_poly.pdbx_strand_id
1 'polypeptide(L)'
;MTPLNPLPLLDAKRLLDAILDQGTVVFTYHCRHESMPKRGVSAQDVLHVLEHGQIVQAAEWDVQHQNWKYRVDGMDVDGDDLTAVTVILQTDFTVRVLTVF
;
A
#
# COMPACT_ATOMS: atom_id res chain seq x y z
N MET A 1 13.02 11.17 -9.66
CA MET A 1 14.12 10.21 -9.47
C MET A 1 13.72 9.17 -8.44
N THR A 2 13.97 7.91 -8.74
CA THR A 2 13.70 6.83 -7.79
C THR A 2 14.70 6.87 -6.64
N PRO A 3 14.29 6.76 -5.39
CA PRO A 3 15.21 6.70 -4.26
C PRO A 3 16.17 5.52 -4.41
N LEU A 4 17.44 5.71 -4.07
CA LEU A 4 18.43 4.63 -4.09
C LEU A 4 18.14 3.59 -3.01
N ASN A 5 17.61 4.02 -1.89
CA ASN A 5 17.33 3.17 -0.74
C ASN A 5 15.86 3.28 -0.36
N PRO A 6 15.26 2.18 0.15
CA PRO A 6 13.91 2.27 0.67
C PRO A 6 13.89 3.09 1.96
N LEU A 7 12.70 3.57 2.33
CA LEU A 7 12.50 4.19 3.63
C LEU A 7 12.60 3.13 4.72
N PRO A 8 13.16 3.47 5.89
CA PRO A 8 12.98 2.64 7.07
C PRO A 8 11.48 2.37 7.30
N LEU A 9 11.14 1.20 7.81
CA LEU A 9 9.73 0.79 7.90
C LEU A 9 8.89 1.74 8.75
N LEU A 10 9.45 2.27 9.83
CA LEU A 10 8.72 3.24 10.64
C LEU A 10 8.45 4.54 9.87
N ASP A 11 9.43 5.01 9.11
CA ASP A 11 9.27 6.21 8.28
C ASP A 11 8.27 5.97 7.16
N ALA A 12 8.30 4.79 6.56
CA ALA A 12 7.34 4.41 5.52
C ALA A 12 5.91 4.43 6.07
N LYS A 13 5.70 3.87 7.27
CA LYS A 13 4.37 3.86 7.89
C LYS A 13 3.92 5.27 8.25
N ARG A 14 4.80 6.11 8.77
CA ARG A 14 4.48 7.50 9.09
C ARG A 14 4.09 8.30 7.86
N LEU A 15 4.82 8.11 6.76
CA LEU A 15 4.51 8.77 5.50
C LEU A 15 3.19 8.26 4.93
N LEU A 16 2.95 6.94 5.00
CA LEU A 16 1.68 6.36 4.60
C LEU A 16 0.52 6.98 5.38
N ASP A 17 0.64 7.08 6.70
CA ASP A 17 -0.40 7.67 7.54
C ASP A 17 -0.65 9.14 7.17
N ALA A 18 0.39 9.91 6.89
CA ALA A 18 0.26 11.29 6.47
C ALA A 18 -0.46 11.40 5.11
N ILE A 19 -0.15 10.51 4.18
CA ILE A 19 -0.80 10.48 2.87
C ILE A 19 -2.26 10.09 2.99
N LEU A 20 -2.59 9.13 3.84
CA LEU A 20 -3.99 8.75 4.08
C LEU A 20 -4.80 9.93 4.63
N ASP A 21 -4.17 10.80 5.41
CA ASP A 21 -4.84 11.96 6.01
C ASP A 21 -4.95 13.13 5.01
N GLN A 22 -3.89 13.44 4.26
CA GLN A 22 -3.78 14.67 3.49
C GLN A 22 -3.48 14.48 2.00
N GLY A 23 -3.14 13.27 1.58
CA GLY A 23 -2.71 13.00 0.22
C GLY A 23 -3.74 12.22 -0.59
N THR A 24 -3.24 11.44 -1.54
CA THR A 24 -4.06 10.69 -2.48
C THR A 24 -3.74 9.21 -2.44
N VAL A 25 -4.77 8.37 -2.47
CA VAL A 25 -4.65 6.92 -2.63
C VAL A 25 -5.17 6.53 -3.99
N VAL A 26 -4.35 5.82 -4.77
CA VAL A 26 -4.69 5.36 -6.10
C VAL A 26 -4.61 3.84 -6.15
N PHE A 27 -5.61 3.21 -6.74
CA PHE A 27 -5.61 1.77 -6.97
C PHE A 27 -5.24 1.54 -8.43
N THR A 28 -4.25 0.66 -8.69
CA THR A 28 -3.92 0.30 -10.07
C THR A 28 -5.09 -0.43 -10.72
N TYR A 29 -5.08 -0.50 -12.06
CA TYR A 29 -6.08 -1.26 -12.80
C TYR A 29 -6.11 -2.72 -12.32
N HIS A 30 -4.94 -3.36 -12.22
CA HIS A 30 -4.83 -4.73 -11.72
C HIS A 30 -5.46 -4.88 -10.33
N CYS A 31 -5.16 -3.96 -9.42
CA CYS A 31 -5.71 -4.01 -8.07
C CYS A 31 -7.23 -3.91 -8.09
N ARG A 32 -7.75 -2.92 -8.80
CA ARG A 32 -9.18 -2.62 -8.82
C ARG A 32 -10.00 -3.69 -9.55
N HIS A 33 -9.51 -4.19 -10.68
CA HIS A 33 -10.29 -5.07 -11.55
C HIS A 33 -9.97 -6.55 -11.40
N GLU A 34 -8.86 -6.90 -10.77
CA GLU A 34 -8.44 -8.29 -10.61
C GLU A 34 -8.26 -8.69 -9.16
N SER A 35 -7.32 -8.08 -8.42
CA SER A 35 -7.01 -8.59 -7.09
C SER A 35 -8.10 -8.31 -6.06
N MET A 36 -8.71 -7.12 -6.07
CA MET A 36 -9.79 -6.79 -5.15
C MET A 36 -11.04 -7.67 -5.37
N PRO A 37 -11.55 -7.81 -6.62
CA PRO A 37 -12.69 -8.72 -6.84
C PRO A 37 -12.39 -10.17 -6.47
N LYS A 38 -11.19 -10.66 -6.83
CA LYS A 38 -10.78 -12.03 -6.52
C LYS A 38 -10.76 -12.29 -5.03
N ARG A 39 -10.33 -11.31 -4.25
CA ARG A 39 -10.28 -11.40 -2.79
C ARG A 39 -11.62 -11.06 -2.13
N GLY A 40 -12.55 -10.49 -2.89
CA GLY A 40 -13.87 -10.11 -2.38
C GLY A 40 -13.84 -8.92 -1.44
N VAL A 41 -12.93 -7.96 -1.69
CA VAL A 41 -12.79 -6.79 -0.82
C VAL A 41 -13.10 -5.51 -1.56
N SER A 42 -13.56 -4.50 -0.81
CA SER A 42 -13.87 -3.17 -1.30
C SER A 42 -12.72 -2.21 -1.04
N ALA A 43 -12.82 -1.00 -1.62
CA ALA A 43 -11.86 0.06 -1.33
C ALA A 43 -11.81 0.39 0.17
N GLN A 44 -12.95 0.33 0.87
CA GLN A 44 -13.00 0.55 2.30
C GLN A 44 -12.17 -0.46 3.08
N ASP A 45 -12.22 -1.74 2.67
CA ASP A 45 -11.42 -2.79 3.28
C ASP A 45 -9.93 -2.49 3.13
N VAL A 46 -9.52 -2.09 1.93
CA VAL A 46 -8.12 -1.79 1.65
C VAL A 46 -7.66 -0.56 2.45
N LEU A 47 -8.46 0.50 2.48
CA LEU A 47 -8.13 1.68 3.28
C LEU A 47 -8.01 1.35 4.77
N HIS A 48 -8.86 0.45 5.26
CA HIS A 48 -8.79 0.00 6.65
C HIS A 48 -7.45 -0.69 6.95
N VAL A 49 -6.97 -1.54 6.04
CA VAL A 49 -5.66 -2.17 6.17
C VAL A 49 -4.55 -1.13 6.15
N LEU A 50 -4.59 -0.18 5.22
CA LEU A 50 -3.56 0.85 5.13
C LEU A 50 -3.48 1.69 6.40
N GLU A 51 -4.63 2.00 7.00
CA GLU A 51 -4.70 2.82 8.20
C GLU A 51 -4.27 2.07 9.46
N HIS A 52 -4.75 0.85 9.64
CA HIS A 52 -4.58 0.09 10.89
C HIS A 52 -3.53 -1.00 10.83
N GLY A 53 -3.10 -1.38 9.63
CA GLY A 53 -2.10 -2.43 9.45
C GLY A 53 -0.69 -1.98 9.76
N GLN A 54 0.25 -2.92 9.59
CA GLN A 54 1.66 -2.70 9.89
C GLN A 54 2.54 -3.06 8.71
N ILE A 55 3.63 -2.33 8.55
CA ILE A 55 4.68 -2.68 7.60
C ILE A 55 5.77 -3.39 8.41
N VAL A 56 5.83 -4.73 8.28
CA VAL A 56 6.74 -5.55 9.11
C VAL A 56 7.85 -6.22 8.31
N GLN A 57 7.75 -6.21 6.97
CA GLN A 57 8.76 -6.81 6.11
C GLN A 57 9.56 -5.72 5.40
N ALA A 58 10.83 -6.01 5.10
CA ALA A 58 11.65 -5.10 4.33
C ALA A 58 11.02 -4.81 2.97
N ALA A 59 11.17 -3.58 2.50
CA ALA A 59 10.71 -3.19 1.17
C ALA A 59 11.40 -4.03 0.09
N GLU A 60 10.69 -4.27 -1.00
CA GLU A 60 11.21 -4.99 -2.15
C GLU A 60 11.26 -4.07 -3.36
N TRP A 61 12.33 -4.20 -4.16
CA TRP A 61 12.41 -3.45 -5.40
C TRP A 61 11.47 -4.03 -6.44
N ASP A 62 10.61 -3.19 -7.01
CA ASP A 62 9.70 -3.57 -8.08
C ASP A 62 10.25 -3.08 -9.42
N VAL A 63 10.72 -4.02 -10.23
CA VAL A 63 11.32 -3.70 -11.53
C VAL A 63 10.30 -3.08 -12.47
N GLN A 64 9.08 -3.59 -12.45
CA GLN A 64 8.02 -3.11 -13.33
C GLN A 64 7.65 -1.66 -13.06
N HIS A 65 7.55 -1.30 -11.78
CA HIS A 65 7.15 0.06 -11.37
C HIS A 65 8.34 0.96 -11.07
N GLN A 66 9.58 0.42 -11.15
CA GLN A 66 10.81 1.15 -10.88
C GLN A 66 10.76 1.89 -9.54
N ASN A 67 10.34 1.19 -8.49
CA ASN A 67 10.23 1.77 -7.16
C ASN A 67 10.24 0.68 -6.09
N TRP A 68 10.37 1.12 -4.83
CA TRP A 68 10.28 0.22 -3.69
C TRP A 68 8.81 -0.04 -3.35
N LYS A 69 8.45 -1.30 -3.13
CA LYS A 69 7.11 -1.66 -2.68
C LYS A 69 7.13 -2.11 -1.22
N TYR A 70 6.08 -1.74 -0.51
CA TYR A 70 5.90 -2.03 0.90
C TYR A 70 4.62 -2.82 1.09
N ARG A 71 4.70 -3.91 1.83
CA ARG A 71 3.53 -4.70 2.20
C ARG A 71 2.95 -4.15 3.49
N VAL A 72 1.65 -3.88 3.48
CA VAL A 72 0.92 -3.51 4.69
C VAL A 72 0.05 -4.70 5.06
N ASP A 73 0.35 -5.32 6.19
CA ASP A 73 -0.38 -6.47 6.69
C ASP A 73 -1.37 -6.04 7.75
N GLY A 74 -2.61 -6.48 7.64
CA GLY A 74 -3.65 -6.12 8.58
C GLY A 74 -4.90 -6.93 8.37
N MET A 75 -6.04 -6.34 8.71
CA MET A 75 -7.35 -6.97 8.58
C MET A 75 -8.29 -6.02 7.84
N ASP A 76 -9.24 -6.61 7.11
CA ASP A 76 -10.33 -5.84 6.52
C ASP A 76 -11.34 -5.42 7.59
N VAL A 77 -12.41 -4.73 7.18
CA VAL A 77 -13.41 -4.24 8.14
C VAL A 77 -14.15 -5.35 8.87
N ASP A 78 -14.16 -6.56 8.30
CA ASP A 78 -14.81 -7.73 8.90
C ASP A 78 -13.86 -8.55 9.78
N GLY A 79 -12.59 -8.17 9.89
CA GLY A 79 -11.60 -8.84 10.71
C GLY A 79 -10.86 -9.98 10.01
N ASP A 80 -11.00 -10.12 8.70
CA ASP A 80 -10.25 -11.11 7.92
C ASP A 80 -8.90 -10.56 7.51
N ASP A 81 -7.87 -11.40 7.52
CA ASP A 81 -6.53 -11.00 7.13
C ASP A 81 -6.51 -10.48 5.70
N LEU A 82 -5.83 -9.36 5.50
CA LEU A 82 -5.68 -8.75 4.20
C LEU A 82 -4.33 -8.05 4.11
N THR A 83 -3.63 -8.29 3.02
CA THR A 83 -2.34 -7.62 2.73
C THR A 83 -2.50 -6.72 1.53
N ALA A 84 -1.99 -5.50 1.64
CA ALA A 84 -1.93 -4.55 0.53
C ALA A 84 -0.47 -4.30 0.16
N VAL A 85 -0.15 -4.45 -1.11
CA VAL A 85 1.19 -4.14 -1.64
C VAL A 85 1.13 -2.75 -2.25
N THR A 86 2.02 -1.86 -1.78
CA THR A 86 1.94 -0.42 -2.11
C THR A 86 3.26 0.12 -2.60
N VAL A 87 3.17 1.19 -3.39
CA VAL A 87 4.30 2.08 -3.70
C VAL A 87 3.96 3.44 -3.10
N ILE A 88 4.90 3.99 -2.33
CA ILE A 88 4.73 5.30 -1.67
C ILE A 88 5.50 6.34 -2.47
N LEU A 89 4.77 7.23 -3.13
CA LEU A 89 5.33 8.27 -3.99
C LEU A 89 5.47 9.54 -3.15
N GLN A 90 6.65 9.76 -2.59
CA GLN A 90 6.92 10.86 -1.66
C GLN A 90 6.66 12.23 -2.28
N THR A 91 7.20 12.44 -3.48
CA THR A 91 7.11 13.73 -4.17
C THR A 91 5.66 14.09 -4.50
N ASP A 92 4.87 13.11 -4.90
CA ASP A 92 3.48 13.31 -5.28
C ASP A 92 2.51 13.20 -4.10
N PHE A 93 3.03 12.87 -2.94
CA PHE A 93 2.26 12.63 -1.73
C PHE A 93 1.09 11.68 -2.00
N THR A 94 1.41 10.54 -2.66
CA THR A 94 0.44 9.57 -3.16
C THR A 94 0.89 8.16 -2.79
N VAL A 95 -0.08 7.34 -2.40
CA VAL A 95 0.11 5.89 -2.26
C VAL A 95 -0.61 5.21 -3.42
N ARG A 96 0.11 4.35 -4.13
CA ARG A 96 -0.47 3.53 -5.17
C ARG A 96 -0.56 2.10 -4.68
N VAL A 97 -1.77 1.55 -4.64
CA VAL A 97 -1.99 0.16 -4.24
C VAL A 97 -1.90 -0.71 -5.49
N LEU A 98 -0.91 -1.61 -5.50
CA LEU A 98 -0.62 -2.43 -6.67
C LEU A 98 -1.48 -3.68 -6.70
N THR A 99 -1.66 -4.33 -5.55
CA THR A 99 -2.42 -5.56 -5.42
C THR A 99 -2.79 -5.81 -3.96
N VAL A 100 -3.78 -6.67 -3.75
CA VAL A 100 -4.16 -7.15 -2.41
C VAL A 100 -4.29 -8.68 -2.44
N PHE A 101 -4.03 -9.29 -1.30
CA PHE A 101 -4.23 -10.74 -1.16
C PHE A 101 -4.42 -11.17 0.28
#